data_791e826195ee6ce7ed7afaa365cf5156
#
_entry.id   791e826195ee6ce7ed7afaa365cf5156
#
_cell.length_a   1.000
_cell.length_b   1.000
_cell.length_c   1.000
_cell.angle_alpha   90.00
_cell.angle_beta   90.00
_cell.angle_gamma   90.00
#
_symmetry.space_group_name_H-M   'P 1'
#
loop_
_entity.id
_entity.type
_entity.pdbx_description
1 polymer ?
#
loop_
_entity_poly.entity_id
_entity_poly.type
_entity_poly.pdbx_seq_one_letter_code
_entity_poly.pdbx_strand_id
1 'polypeptide(L)'
;MPLTCDAVAPLLGAYCDDELSAPDLRAVEEHVQSCGFCTALIAQDRRIAGHITAAGALRSSADLVQRISSALDSEEADVPPRFKLLRRATYSMWAQAAALVLVCLLSAGGGWLAATRAEQSAQLVREVLQAHVRSLLQDNPIQVASSDSHTVKPWFAGRVDVAPDVKDLSAQGFPLIGGRLDTIGDQRVAVVVYKRQLHWVNVYVSRAGAVSLASSAADGAKVEASQNGYNMICWTRAGVTYWAVSDLNAAELRQWQALM
;
A
#
# COMPACT_ATOMS: atom_id res chain seq x y z
N MET A 1 9.18 -19.20 -32.60
CA MET A 1 10.30 -20.04 -32.98
C MET A 1 9.78 -21.46 -33.03
N PRO A 2 10.03 -22.24 -34.09
CA PRO A 2 9.65 -23.65 -34.13
C PRO A 2 10.37 -24.41 -33.01
N LEU A 3 9.63 -25.27 -32.32
CA LEU A 3 10.18 -26.12 -31.25
C LEU A 3 11.20 -27.10 -31.84
N THR A 4 12.29 -27.40 -31.11
CA THR A 4 13.24 -28.45 -31.46
C THR A 4 12.70 -29.82 -31.04
N CYS A 5 13.20 -30.90 -31.67
CA CYS A 5 12.82 -32.26 -31.28
C CYS A 5 13.06 -32.55 -29.79
N ASP A 6 14.14 -32.02 -29.23
CA ASP A 6 14.46 -32.20 -27.79
C ASP A 6 13.45 -31.50 -26.86
N ALA A 7 12.83 -30.40 -27.31
CA ALA A 7 11.78 -29.73 -26.57
C ALA A 7 10.42 -30.41 -26.71
N VAL A 8 10.16 -31.08 -27.82
CA VAL A 8 8.91 -31.77 -28.11
C VAL A 8 8.87 -33.19 -27.53
N ALA A 9 10.01 -33.92 -27.52
CA ALA A 9 10.10 -35.30 -27.08
C ALA A 9 9.43 -35.56 -25.69
N PRO A 10 9.67 -34.75 -24.64
CA PRO A 10 9.04 -34.96 -23.35
C PRO A 10 7.51 -34.72 -23.33
N LEU A 11 6.97 -34.03 -24.34
CA LEU A 11 5.53 -33.70 -24.43
C LEU A 11 4.74 -34.74 -25.23
N LEU A 12 5.41 -35.65 -25.94
CA LEU A 12 4.73 -36.60 -26.84
C LEU A 12 3.81 -37.57 -26.10
N GLY A 13 4.16 -38.01 -24.88
CA GLY A 13 3.29 -38.86 -24.05
C GLY A 13 1.97 -38.16 -23.72
N ALA A 14 2.05 -36.94 -23.15
CA ALA A 14 0.87 -36.13 -22.83
C ALA A 14 0.08 -35.72 -24.10
N TYR A 15 0.74 -35.59 -25.24
CA TYR A 15 0.09 -35.37 -26.54
C TYR A 15 -0.76 -36.59 -26.97
N CYS A 16 -0.22 -37.82 -26.77
CA CYS A 16 -0.95 -39.06 -27.10
C CYS A 16 -2.16 -39.30 -26.16
N ASP A 17 -2.09 -38.80 -24.93
CA ASP A 17 -3.10 -38.96 -23.89
C ASP A 17 -4.10 -37.79 -23.79
N ASP A 18 -4.01 -36.81 -24.73
CA ASP A 18 -4.85 -35.60 -24.76
C ASP A 18 -4.75 -34.73 -23.49
N GLU A 19 -3.60 -34.72 -22.80
CA GLU A 19 -3.37 -34.03 -21.52
C GLU A 19 -2.63 -32.69 -21.67
N LEU A 20 -2.31 -32.27 -22.89
CA LEU A 20 -1.59 -31.01 -23.13
C LEU A 20 -2.48 -29.77 -22.95
N SER A 21 -1.86 -28.69 -22.46
CA SER A 21 -2.50 -27.37 -22.47
C SER A 21 -2.73 -26.87 -23.93
N ALA A 22 -3.74 -26.02 -24.15
CA ALA A 22 -4.05 -25.51 -25.48
C ALA A 22 -2.88 -24.79 -26.20
N PRO A 23 -1.99 -24.03 -25.53
CA PRO A 23 -0.80 -23.47 -26.17
C PRO A 23 0.23 -24.52 -26.54
N ASP A 24 0.49 -25.52 -25.66
CA ASP A 24 1.48 -26.56 -25.91
C ASP A 24 1.00 -27.53 -26.99
N LEU A 25 -0.28 -27.86 -27.02
CA LEU A 25 -0.89 -28.67 -28.05
C LEU A 25 -0.63 -28.10 -29.46
N ARG A 26 -0.91 -26.80 -29.65
CA ARG A 26 -0.67 -26.13 -30.94
C ARG A 26 0.79 -26.14 -31.35
N ALA A 27 1.71 -25.92 -30.40
CA ALA A 27 3.13 -25.90 -30.64
C ALA A 27 3.68 -27.27 -31.00
N VAL A 28 3.19 -28.36 -30.38
CA VAL A 28 3.53 -29.74 -30.70
C VAL A 28 2.94 -30.13 -32.05
N GLU A 29 1.69 -29.80 -32.35
CA GLU A 29 1.04 -30.08 -33.65
C GLU A 29 1.79 -29.45 -34.81
N GLU A 30 2.21 -28.17 -34.67
CA GLU A 30 2.99 -27.46 -35.72
C GLU A 30 4.34 -28.16 -36.00
N HIS A 31 5.03 -28.61 -34.92
CA HIS A 31 6.28 -29.34 -35.06
C HIS A 31 6.05 -30.71 -35.70
N VAL A 32 5.07 -31.48 -35.26
CA VAL A 32 4.78 -32.84 -35.76
C VAL A 32 4.42 -32.82 -37.21
N GLN A 33 3.70 -31.81 -37.74
CA GLN A 33 3.41 -31.65 -39.16
C GLN A 33 4.67 -31.52 -40.05
N SER A 34 5.74 -31.00 -39.50
CA SER A 34 6.99 -30.74 -40.24
C SER A 34 8.11 -31.75 -39.91
N CYS A 35 7.99 -32.55 -38.86
CA CYS A 35 9.04 -33.44 -38.37
C CYS A 35 8.67 -34.92 -38.50
N GLY A 36 9.23 -35.62 -39.50
CA GLY A 36 9.01 -37.06 -39.69
C GLY A 36 9.48 -37.94 -38.56
N PHE A 37 10.49 -37.52 -37.79
CA PHE A 37 10.99 -38.28 -36.63
C PHE A 37 9.95 -38.31 -35.49
N CYS A 38 9.44 -37.16 -35.08
CA CYS A 38 8.41 -37.06 -34.02
C CYS A 38 7.09 -37.71 -34.44
N THR A 39 6.71 -37.63 -35.70
CA THR A 39 5.56 -38.34 -36.28
C THR A 39 5.70 -39.85 -36.14
N ALA A 40 6.91 -40.39 -36.46
CA ALA A 40 7.21 -41.84 -36.31
C ALA A 40 7.15 -42.29 -34.85
N LEU A 41 7.61 -41.48 -33.91
CA LEU A 41 7.60 -41.75 -32.49
C LEU A 41 6.16 -41.83 -31.94
N ILE A 42 5.28 -40.87 -32.33
CA ILE A 42 3.85 -40.93 -31.98
C ILE A 42 3.18 -42.20 -32.56
N ALA A 43 3.48 -42.56 -33.79
CA ALA A 43 2.97 -43.76 -34.43
C ALA A 43 3.43 -45.06 -33.71
N GLN A 44 4.62 -45.04 -33.11
CA GLN A 44 5.13 -46.14 -32.30
C GLN A 44 4.38 -46.24 -30.96
N ASP A 45 4.20 -45.12 -30.25
CA ASP A 45 3.47 -45.08 -28.97
C ASP A 45 2.01 -45.51 -29.14
N ARG A 46 1.31 -45.04 -30.18
CA ARG A 46 -0.05 -45.49 -30.49
C ARG A 46 -0.13 -46.97 -30.77
N ARG A 47 0.90 -47.60 -31.43
CA ARG A 47 0.95 -49.02 -31.64
C ARG A 47 1.12 -49.78 -30.34
N ILE A 48 2.01 -49.33 -29.45
CA ILE A 48 2.21 -49.94 -28.13
C ILE A 48 0.92 -49.86 -27.30
N ALA A 49 0.29 -48.71 -27.25
CA ALA A 49 -1.00 -48.52 -26.57
C ALA A 49 -2.08 -49.48 -27.13
N GLY A 50 -2.13 -49.62 -28.47
CA GLY A 50 -3.04 -50.56 -29.12
C GLY A 50 -2.79 -52.02 -28.72
N HIS A 51 -1.53 -52.44 -28.61
CA HIS A 51 -1.18 -53.79 -28.14
C HIS A 51 -1.54 -54.02 -26.67
N ILE A 52 -1.35 -53.02 -25.81
CA ILE A 52 -1.75 -53.06 -24.38
C ILE A 52 -3.28 -53.18 -24.26
N THR A 53 -4.00 -52.42 -25.05
CA THR A 53 -5.46 -52.45 -25.05
C THR A 53 -6.01 -53.77 -25.57
N ALA A 54 -5.37 -54.36 -26.60
CA ALA A 54 -5.73 -55.65 -27.18
C ALA A 54 -5.40 -56.84 -26.26
N ALA A 55 -4.35 -56.74 -25.41
CA ALA A 55 -3.95 -57.77 -24.45
C ALA A 55 -4.94 -57.97 -23.28
N GLY A 56 -5.95 -57.15 -23.21
CA GLY A 56 -7.08 -57.31 -22.28
C GLY A 56 -7.13 -56.18 -21.28
N ALA A 57 -7.96 -55.18 -21.55
CA ALA A 57 -8.35 -54.20 -20.55
C ALA A 57 -8.97 -54.94 -19.37
N LEU A 58 -8.35 -54.78 -18.19
CA LEU A 58 -8.96 -55.23 -16.93
C LEU A 58 -10.30 -54.51 -16.81
N ARG A 59 -11.40 -55.23 -17.11
CA ARG A 59 -12.74 -54.69 -16.93
C ARG A 59 -13.00 -54.61 -15.43
N SER A 60 -13.22 -53.41 -14.97
CA SER A 60 -13.67 -53.18 -13.60
C SER A 60 -14.98 -53.97 -13.37
N SER A 61 -15.10 -54.60 -12.22
CA SER A 61 -16.35 -55.31 -11.88
C SER A 61 -17.51 -54.29 -11.84
N ALA A 62 -18.70 -54.73 -12.28
CA ALA A 62 -19.89 -53.90 -12.24
C ALA A 62 -20.17 -53.39 -10.80
N ASP A 63 -19.87 -54.18 -9.79
CA ASP A 63 -19.96 -53.81 -8.38
C ASP A 63 -19.02 -52.63 -8.01
N LEU A 64 -17.77 -52.64 -8.50
CA LEU A 64 -16.85 -51.52 -8.25
C LEU A 64 -17.31 -50.23 -8.89
N VAL A 65 -17.81 -50.29 -10.12
CA VAL A 65 -18.37 -49.12 -10.83
C VAL A 65 -19.58 -48.55 -10.07
N GLN A 66 -20.48 -49.43 -9.61
CA GLN A 66 -21.65 -49.02 -8.86
C GLN A 66 -21.30 -48.46 -7.48
N ARG A 67 -20.30 -48.97 -6.81
CA ARG A 67 -19.82 -48.44 -5.53
C ARG A 67 -19.20 -47.09 -5.68
N ILE A 68 -18.38 -46.86 -6.73
CA ILE A 68 -17.79 -45.57 -7.02
C ILE A 68 -18.88 -44.55 -7.39
N SER A 69 -19.82 -44.89 -8.26
CA SER A 69 -20.91 -43.96 -8.63
C SER A 69 -21.77 -43.61 -7.43
N SER A 70 -22.15 -44.58 -6.57
CA SER A 70 -22.89 -44.27 -5.35
C SER A 70 -22.12 -43.44 -4.32
N ALA A 71 -20.80 -43.63 -4.23
CA ALA A 71 -19.96 -42.80 -3.38
C ALA A 71 -19.89 -41.33 -3.90
N LEU A 72 -19.75 -41.15 -5.20
CA LEU A 72 -19.73 -39.81 -5.81
C LEU A 72 -21.12 -39.14 -5.68
N ASP A 73 -22.22 -39.87 -5.87
CA ASP A 73 -23.57 -39.36 -5.66
C ASP A 73 -23.81 -38.97 -4.18
N SER A 74 -23.23 -39.69 -3.22
CA SER A 74 -23.33 -39.39 -1.80
C SER A 74 -22.50 -38.17 -1.39
N GLU A 75 -21.31 -37.95 -1.95
CA GLU A 75 -20.53 -36.74 -1.74
C GLU A 75 -21.22 -35.48 -2.35
N GLU A 76 -21.91 -35.67 -3.48
CA GLU A 76 -22.69 -34.56 -4.08
C GLU A 76 -23.91 -34.20 -3.24
N ALA A 77 -24.45 -35.14 -2.45
CA ALA A 77 -25.58 -34.91 -1.53
C ALA A 77 -25.17 -34.16 -0.23
N ASP A 78 -23.91 -34.26 0.18
CA ASP A 78 -23.41 -33.71 1.47
C ASP A 78 -22.84 -32.26 1.34
N VAL A 79 -22.92 -31.66 0.14
CA VAL A 79 -22.60 -30.25 -0.04
C VAL A 79 -23.69 -29.41 0.63
N PRO A 80 -23.37 -28.64 1.70
CA PRO A 80 -24.36 -27.88 2.43
C PRO A 80 -25.10 -26.92 1.49
N PRO A 81 -26.41 -26.69 1.70
CA PRO A 81 -27.27 -25.95 0.77
C PRO A 81 -26.79 -24.53 0.44
N ARG A 82 -25.90 -23.97 1.27
CA ARG A 82 -25.27 -22.67 1.02
C ARG A 82 -24.35 -22.66 -0.23
N PHE A 83 -23.71 -23.77 -0.56
CA PHE A 83 -22.88 -23.89 -1.76
C PHE A 83 -23.71 -24.21 -3.03
N LYS A 84 -24.86 -24.87 -2.89
CA LYS A 84 -25.79 -25.13 -4.02
C LYS A 84 -26.46 -23.84 -4.52
N LEU A 85 -26.69 -22.86 -3.63
CA LEU A 85 -27.19 -21.53 -3.99
C LEU A 85 -26.22 -20.72 -4.84
N LEU A 86 -24.92 -20.86 -4.58
CA LEU A 86 -23.89 -20.18 -5.37
C LEU A 86 -23.67 -20.80 -6.76
N ARG A 87 -23.91 -22.10 -6.93
CA ARG A 87 -23.75 -22.82 -8.21
C ARG A 87 -24.95 -22.73 -9.17
N ARG A 88 -26.14 -22.37 -8.68
CA ARG A 88 -27.38 -22.17 -9.49
C ARG A 88 -27.71 -20.70 -9.75
N ALA A 89 -26.94 -19.76 -9.25
CA ALA A 89 -27.04 -18.40 -9.71
C ALA A 89 -26.41 -18.32 -11.11
N THR A 90 -27.22 -18.65 -12.12
CA THR A 90 -27.07 -18.07 -13.45
C THR A 90 -27.16 -16.57 -13.21
N TYR A 91 -26.02 -15.94 -12.92
CA TYR A 91 -25.95 -14.49 -12.84
C TYR A 91 -26.41 -13.98 -14.19
N SER A 92 -27.64 -13.42 -14.22
CA SER A 92 -28.11 -12.69 -15.38
C SER A 92 -26.98 -11.79 -15.83
N MET A 93 -26.78 -11.65 -17.14
CA MET A 93 -25.77 -10.69 -17.70
C MET A 93 -25.91 -9.31 -17.04
N TRP A 94 -27.11 -8.96 -16.62
CA TRP A 94 -27.40 -7.73 -15.87
C TRP A 94 -26.79 -7.70 -14.47
N ALA A 95 -26.76 -8.83 -13.75
CA ALA A 95 -26.13 -8.91 -12.44
C ALA A 95 -24.60 -8.84 -12.53
N GLN A 96 -24.01 -9.41 -13.56
CA GLN A 96 -22.58 -9.28 -13.85
C GLN A 96 -22.23 -7.86 -14.26
N ALA A 97 -23.02 -7.22 -15.10
CA ALA A 97 -22.85 -5.82 -15.46
C ALA A 97 -23.00 -4.90 -14.24
N ALA A 98 -23.98 -5.13 -13.38
CA ALA A 98 -24.17 -4.38 -12.14
C ALA A 98 -22.98 -4.55 -11.18
N ALA A 99 -22.43 -5.76 -11.04
CA ALA A 99 -21.26 -6.03 -10.21
C ALA A 99 -20.01 -5.31 -10.77
N LEU A 100 -19.79 -5.32 -12.08
CA LEU A 100 -18.70 -4.59 -12.72
C LEU A 100 -18.84 -3.08 -12.52
N VAL A 101 -20.04 -2.53 -12.71
CA VAL A 101 -20.31 -1.11 -12.46
C VAL A 101 -20.04 -0.75 -11.00
N LEU A 102 -20.46 -1.59 -10.05
CA LEU A 102 -20.20 -1.38 -8.63
C LEU A 102 -18.70 -1.39 -8.32
N VAL A 103 -17.95 -2.35 -8.85
CA VAL A 103 -16.49 -2.41 -8.70
C VAL A 103 -15.83 -1.17 -9.30
N CYS A 104 -16.24 -0.73 -10.49
CA CYS A 104 -15.74 0.49 -11.12
C CYS A 104 -16.02 1.73 -10.26
N LEU A 105 -17.25 1.87 -9.74
CA LEU A 105 -17.61 3.00 -8.87
C LEU A 105 -16.84 3.00 -7.55
N LEU A 106 -16.67 1.85 -6.91
CA LEU A 106 -15.88 1.72 -5.69
C LEU A 106 -14.40 1.99 -5.94
N SER A 107 -13.85 1.51 -7.05
CA SER A 107 -12.46 1.77 -7.44
C SER A 107 -12.23 3.24 -7.79
N ALA A 108 -13.13 3.84 -8.58
CA ALA A 108 -13.07 5.26 -8.94
C ALA A 108 -13.24 6.15 -7.69
N GLY A 109 -14.23 5.86 -6.84
CA GLY A 109 -14.47 6.59 -5.59
C GLY A 109 -13.32 6.45 -4.60
N GLY A 110 -12.80 5.24 -4.42
CA GLY A 110 -11.63 4.98 -3.58
C GLY A 110 -10.36 5.67 -4.09
N GLY A 111 -10.11 5.59 -5.39
CA GLY A 111 -8.99 6.26 -6.05
C GLY A 111 -9.07 7.78 -5.95
N TRP A 112 -10.25 8.35 -6.20
CA TRP A 112 -10.48 9.79 -6.06
C TRP A 112 -10.28 10.28 -4.62
N LEU A 113 -10.82 9.55 -3.64
CA LEU A 113 -10.66 9.88 -2.22
C LEU A 113 -9.20 9.78 -1.76
N ALA A 114 -8.44 8.80 -2.26
CA ALA A 114 -7.02 8.67 -1.98
C ALA A 114 -6.22 9.82 -2.61
N ALA A 115 -6.53 10.19 -3.85
CA ALA A 115 -5.88 11.29 -4.57
C ALA A 115 -6.13 12.64 -3.87
N THR A 116 -7.37 12.93 -3.47
CA THR A 116 -7.70 14.18 -2.77
C THR A 116 -7.00 14.28 -1.41
N ARG A 117 -6.90 13.19 -0.66
CA ARG A 117 -6.15 13.16 0.60
C ARG A 117 -4.65 13.36 0.40
N ALA A 118 -4.07 12.74 -0.65
CA ALA A 118 -2.66 12.92 -0.97
C ALA A 118 -2.35 14.38 -1.36
N GLU A 119 -3.24 15.01 -2.13
CA GLU A 119 -3.09 16.39 -2.55
C GLU A 119 -3.22 17.37 -1.38
N GLN A 120 -4.21 17.18 -0.50
CA GLN A 120 -4.36 17.96 0.74
C GLN A 120 -3.12 17.82 1.64
N SER A 121 -2.56 16.62 1.77
CA SER A 121 -1.34 16.40 2.54
C SER A 121 -0.14 17.13 1.94
N ALA A 122 0.02 17.08 0.62
CA ALA A 122 1.10 17.78 -0.08
C ALA A 122 0.94 19.30 0.00
N GLN A 123 -0.29 19.81 -0.06
CA GLN A 123 -0.58 21.23 0.12
C GLN A 123 -0.21 21.69 1.53
N LEU A 124 -0.59 20.95 2.56
CA LEU A 124 -0.29 21.28 3.94
C LEU A 124 1.24 21.30 4.20
N VAL A 125 1.99 20.33 3.66
CA VAL A 125 3.46 20.34 3.73
C VAL A 125 4.04 21.62 3.10
N ARG A 126 3.52 22.03 1.93
CA ARG A 126 3.96 23.27 1.28
C ARG A 126 3.64 24.52 2.11
N GLU A 127 2.46 24.59 2.71
CA GLU A 127 2.03 25.74 3.54
C GLU A 127 2.90 25.88 4.80
N VAL A 128 3.18 24.77 5.49
CA VAL A 128 4.05 24.75 6.67
C VAL A 128 5.49 25.19 6.30
N LEU A 129 6.00 24.67 5.17
CA LEU A 129 7.32 25.06 4.67
C LEU A 129 7.35 26.56 4.31
N GLN A 130 6.34 27.06 3.62
CA GLN A 130 6.24 28.49 3.27
C GLN A 130 6.17 29.36 4.51
N ALA A 131 5.45 28.95 5.56
CA ALA A 131 5.40 29.65 6.83
C ALA A 131 6.79 29.72 7.49
N HIS A 132 7.55 28.61 7.44
CA HIS A 132 8.92 28.58 7.92
C HIS A 132 9.82 29.55 7.14
N VAL A 133 9.83 29.47 5.80
CA VAL A 133 10.65 30.34 4.95
C VAL A 133 10.27 31.80 5.13
N ARG A 134 8.97 32.13 5.19
CA ARG A 134 8.53 33.53 5.48
C ARG A 134 9.09 34.02 6.80
N SER A 135 9.15 33.18 7.82
CA SER A 135 9.67 33.60 9.13
C SER A 135 11.17 33.89 9.12
N LEU A 136 11.94 33.21 8.26
CA LEU A 136 13.38 33.46 8.11
C LEU A 136 13.67 34.77 7.38
N LEU A 137 12.71 35.29 6.60
CA LEU A 137 12.83 36.56 5.89
C LEU A 137 12.39 37.78 6.71
N GLN A 138 11.87 37.57 7.91
CA GLN A 138 11.44 38.65 8.81
C GLN A 138 12.60 39.16 9.66
N ASP A 139 12.71 40.46 9.84
CA ASP A 139 13.73 41.10 10.71
C ASP A 139 13.57 40.66 12.17
N ASN A 140 12.35 40.39 12.61
CA ASN A 140 12.04 39.89 13.95
C ASN A 140 11.03 38.73 13.90
N PRO A 141 11.51 37.49 13.75
CA PRO A 141 10.63 36.33 13.62
C PRO A 141 10.07 35.84 14.97
N ILE A 142 10.30 36.58 16.08
CA ILE A 142 9.95 36.16 17.43
C ILE A 142 9.11 37.25 18.09
N GLN A 143 7.94 36.89 18.65
CA GLN A 143 7.05 37.81 19.36
C GLN A 143 7.26 37.80 20.87
N VAL A 144 7.66 36.66 21.42
CA VAL A 144 8.12 36.52 22.80
C VAL A 144 9.54 35.94 22.80
N ALA A 145 10.52 36.77 23.07
CA ALA A 145 11.92 36.36 23.14
C ALA A 145 12.24 35.92 24.57
N SER A 146 12.49 34.66 24.79
CA SER A 146 12.91 34.12 26.09
C SER A 146 13.47 32.70 25.89
N SER A 147 14.52 32.40 26.64
CA SER A 147 15.05 31.05 26.77
C SER A 147 14.35 30.24 27.88
N ASP A 148 13.48 30.88 28.64
CA ASP A 148 12.74 30.26 29.73
C ASP A 148 11.36 29.76 29.26
N SER A 149 11.18 28.44 29.37
CA SER A 149 9.90 27.78 29.04
C SER A 149 8.73 28.28 29.93
N HIS A 150 9.01 28.69 31.18
CA HIS A 150 8.00 29.27 32.08
C HIS A 150 7.53 30.66 31.67
N THR A 151 8.26 31.34 30.80
CA THR A 151 7.86 32.60 30.19
C THR A 151 7.14 32.36 28.85
N VAL A 152 7.68 31.48 27.99
CA VAL A 152 7.17 31.25 26.65
C VAL A 152 5.84 30.51 26.66
N LYS A 153 5.69 29.44 27.48
CA LYS A 153 4.46 28.63 27.52
C LYS A 153 3.23 29.43 27.97
N PRO A 154 3.23 30.21 29.06
CA PRO A 154 2.10 31.03 29.46
C PRO A 154 1.72 32.13 28.46
N TRP A 155 2.72 32.63 27.69
CA TRP A 155 2.45 33.65 26.67
C TRP A 155 1.47 33.19 25.61
N PHE A 156 1.43 31.88 25.30
CA PHE A 156 0.47 31.31 24.36
C PHE A 156 -0.94 31.13 24.94
N ALA A 157 -1.11 31.18 26.26
CA ALA A 157 -2.41 30.95 26.90
C ALA A 157 -3.43 32.00 26.45
N GLY A 158 -4.61 31.52 25.99
CA GLY A 158 -5.68 32.37 25.48
C GLY A 158 -5.43 32.99 24.09
N ARG A 159 -4.29 32.71 23.45
CA ARG A 159 -3.92 33.22 22.12
C ARG A 159 -4.03 32.16 21.03
N VAL A 160 -3.97 30.90 21.43
CA VAL A 160 -4.11 29.71 20.57
C VAL A 160 -5.01 28.69 21.27
N ASP A 161 -5.59 27.79 20.50
CA ASP A 161 -6.51 26.77 21.00
C ASP A 161 -5.80 25.74 21.90
N VAL A 162 -4.51 25.50 21.64
CA VAL A 162 -3.70 24.53 22.39
C VAL A 162 -2.35 25.16 22.71
N ALA A 163 -2.04 25.25 24.01
CA ALA A 163 -0.72 25.71 24.45
C ALA A 163 0.34 24.66 24.13
N PRO A 164 1.47 25.05 23.53
CA PRO A 164 2.54 24.15 23.20
C PRO A 164 3.21 23.56 24.45
N ASP A 165 3.70 22.32 24.34
CA ASP A 165 4.67 21.81 25.30
C ASP A 165 6.03 22.41 24.96
N VAL A 166 6.56 23.25 25.85
CA VAL A 166 7.82 23.97 25.66
C VAL A 166 8.87 23.38 26.61
N LYS A 167 9.91 22.79 26.06
CA LYS A 167 11.00 22.19 26.83
C LYS A 167 12.27 23.02 26.68
N ASP A 168 13.05 23.09 27.75
CA ASP A 168 14.44 23.57 27.66
C ASP A 168 15.33 22.42 27.18
N LEU A 169 15.86 22.55 25.98
CA LEU A 169 16.78 21.61 25.35
C LEU A 169 18.19 22.19 25.17
N SER A 170 18.53 23.23 25.94
CA SER A 170 19.83 23.91 25.84
C SER A 170 20.99 22.98 26.13
N ALA A 171 20.86 22.09 27.13
CA ALA A 171 21.87 21.09 27.47
C ALA A 171 22.13 20.07 26.34
N GLN A 172 21.17 19.87 25.45
CA GLN A 172 21.27 18.99 24.28
C GLN A 172 21.68 19.76 23.01
N GLY A 173 22.02 21.05 23.15
CA GLY A 173 22.47 21.90 22.07
C GLY A 173 21.34 22.49 21.20
N PHE A 174 20.10 22.52 21.72
CA PHE A 174 18.93 23.15 21.08
C PHE A 174 18.32 24.20 22.01
N PRO A 175 18.98 25.33 22.24
CA PRO A 175 18.43 26.40 23.07
C PRO A 175 17.09 26.90 22.54
N LEU A 176 16.14 27.13 23.45
CA LEU A 176 14.91 27.84 23.19
C LEU A 176 15.21 29.31 22.91
N ILE A 177 14.67 29.85 21.84
CA ILE A 177 14.85 31.28 21.47
C ILE A 177 13.60 32.09 21.81
N GLY A 178 12.43 31.44 21.75
CA GLY A 178 11.16 32.08 22.06
C GLY A 178 9.98 31.50 21.31
N GLY A 179 8.97 32.31 21.09
CA GLY A 179 7.77 31.91 20.38
C GLY A 179 7.11 33.03 19.60
N ARG A 180 6.21 32.65 18.72
CA ARG A 180 5.33 33.55 17.94
C ARG A 180 4.00 32.88 17.63
N LEU A 181 3.06 33.67 17.16
CA LEU A 181 1.86 33.17 16.47
C LEU A 181 2.12 33.16 14.96
N ASP A 182 1.54 32.17 14.30
CA ASP A 182 1.53 32.08 12.83
C ASP A 182 0.17 31.57 12.36
N THR A 183 -0.05 31.53 11.04
CA THR A 183 -1.26 30.97 10.44
C THR A 183 -0.87 29.94 9.39
N ILE A 184 -1.50 28.77 9.44
CA ILE A 184 -1.39 27.70 8.44
C ILE A 184 -2.79 27.41 7.95
N GLY A 185 -3.04 27.59 6.66
CA GLY A 185 -4.42 27.69 6.16
C GLY A 185 -5.17 28.77 6.90
N ASP A 186 -6.34 28.44 7.43
CA ASP A 186 -7.18 29.34 8.22
C ASP A 186 -6.97 29.20 9.74
N GLN A 187 -6.00 28.39 10.16
CA GLN A 187 -5.79 28.06 11.57
C GLN A 187 -4.65 28.88 12.17
N ARG A 188 -4.93 29.53 13.30
CA ARG A 188 -3.89 30.16 14.12
C ARG A 188 -3.15 29.08 14.90
N VAL A 189 -1.83 29.09 14.76
CA VAL A 189 -0.94 28.09 15.40
C VAL A 189 0.10 28.76 16.29
N ALA A 190 0.48 28.08 17.36
CA ALA A 190 1.67 28.46 18.11
C ALA A 190 2.92 28.00 17.38
N VAL A 191 3.98 28.80 17.41
CA VAL A 191 5.29 28.43 16.92
C VAL A 191 6.30 28.59 18.02
N VAL A 192 6.92 27.50 18.43
CA VAL A 192 8.04 27.50 19.36
C VAL A 192 9.33 27.43 18.53
N VAL A 193 10.26 28.30 18.86
CA VAL A 193 11.46 28.51 18.07
C VAL A 193 12.69 28.04 18.86
N TYR A 194 13.38 27.05 18.33
CA TYR A 194 14.65 26.58 18.81
C TYR A 194 15.76 26.94 17.82
N LYS A 195 17.00 26.87 18.27
CA LYS A 195 18.16 27.08 17.42
C LYS A 195 19.17 25.97 17.64
N ARG A 196 19.86 25.56 16.57
CA ARG A 196 21.06 24.73 16.66
C ARG A 196 22.16 25.34 15.83
N GLN A 197 23.15 25.92 16.50
CA GLN A 197 24.18 26.71 15.83
C GLN A 197 23.55 27.84 14.97
N LEU A 198 23.64 27.75 13.63
CA LEU A 198 23.08 28.72 12.70
C LEU A 198 21.67 28.31 12.20
N HIS A 199 21.22 27.09 12.50
CA HIS A 199 19.97 26.54 12.00
C HIS A 199 18.80 26.85 12.94
N TRP A 200 17.69 27.23 12.35
CA TRP A 200 16.44 27.47 13.06
C TRP A 200 15.56 26.24 13.02
N VAL A 201 15.01 25.85 14.16
CA VAL A 201 14.00 24.79 14.27
C VAL A 201 12.68 25.43 14.70
N ASN A 202 11.77 25.58 13.77
CA ASN A 202 10.42 26.08 14.04
C ASN A 202 9.47 24.92 14.30
N VAL A 203 8.77 24.97 15.41
CA VAL A 203 7.81 23.93 15.84
C VAL A 203 6.43 24.53 15.84
N TYR A 204 5.65 24.21 14.83
CA TYR A 204 4.26 24.62 14.72
C TYR A 204 3.40 23.66 15.54
N VAL A 205 2.48 24.18 16.32
CA VAL A 205 1.66 23.40 17.24
C VAL A 205 0.20 23.78 17.05
N SER A 206 -0.63 22.76 16.84
CA SER A 206 -2.07 22.91 16.64
C SER A 206 -2.84 21.79 17.32
N ARG A 207 -4.16 21.91 17.41
CA ARG A 207 -5.03 20.80 17.80
C ARG A 207 -4.97 19.72 16.73
N ALA A 208 -4.99 18.46 17.16
CA ALA A 208 -5.06 17.33 16.25
C ALA A 208 -6.28 17.43 15.33
N GLY A 209 -6.08 17.21 14.02
CA GLY A 209 -7.11 17.33 13.00
C GLY A 209 -7.25 18.72 12.38
N ALA A 210 -6.80 19.80 13.02
CA ALA A 210 -6.86 21.16 12.47
C ALA A 210 -5.78 21.40 11.40
N VAL A 211 -4.52 21.08 11.74
CA VAL A 211 -3.36 21.12 10.84
C VAL A 211 -2.61 19.80 10.96
N SER A 212 -3.13 18.75 10.37
CA SER A 212 -2.62 17.39 10.55
C SER A 212 -2.68 16.62 9.24
N LEU A 213 -1.63 15.86 8.95
CA LEU A 213 -1.68 14.87 7.89
C LEU A 213 -2.60 13.72 8.30
N ALA A 214 -3.38 13.19 7.36
CA ALA A 214 -4.26 12.05 7.63
C ALA A 214 -3.51 10.84 8.20
N SER A 215 -2.25 10.65 7.77
CA SER A 215 -1.36 9.59 8.25
C SER A 215 -0.75 9.84 9.63
N SER A 216 -0.77 11.09 10.13
CA SER A 216 -0.27 11.48 11.45
C SER A 216 -1.38 11.74 12.47
N ALA A 217 -2.64 11.48 12.11
CA ALA A 217 -3.79 11.72 13.00
C ALA A 217 -3.86 10.71 14.16
N ALA A 218 -3.26 9.54 14.02
CA ALA A 218 -3.13 8.57 15.10
C ALA A 218 -2.07 9.03 16.10
N ASP A 219 -2.35 8.86 17.39
CA ASP A 219 -1.39 9.20 18.44
C ASP A 219 -0.10 8.37 18.30
N GLY A 220 1.05 9.04 18.29
CA GLY A 220 2.36 8.42 18.08
C GLY A 220 2.77 8.21 16.62
N ALA A 221 1.90 8.43 15.62
CA ALA A 221 2.27 8.37 14.21
C ALA A 221 3.22 9.52 13.84
N LYS A 222 4.25 9.21 13.05
CA LYS A 222 5.23 10.20 12.55
C LYS A 222 5.26 10.19 11.04
N VAL A 223 5.31 11.37 10.44
CA VAL A 223 5.47 11.55 9.00
C VAL A 223 6.66 12.47 8.76
N GLU A 224 7.57 12.03 7.93
CA GLU A 224 8.75 12.81 7.55
C GLU A 224 8.58 13.28 6.09
N ALA A 225 9.00 14.50 5.82
CA ALA A 225 9.07 15.07 4.49
C ALA A 225 10.34 15.88 4.32
N SER A 226 10.86 15.92 3.10
CA SER A 226 12.01 16.77 2.75
C SER A 226 11.68 17.50 1.47
N GLN A 227 11.82 18.83 1.47
CA GLN A 227 11.50 19.67 0.32
C GLN A 227 12.36 20.93 0.33
N ASN A 228 12.93 21.27 -0.83
CA ASN A 228 13.70 22.51 -1.04
C ASN A 228 14.85 22.73 -0.03
N GLY A 229 15.51 21.66 0.42
CA GLY A 229 16.61 21.73 1.39
C GLY A 229 16.14 21.79 2.85
N TYR A 230 14.85 21.76 3.13
CA TYR A 230 14.30 21.71 4.48
C TYR A 230 13.78 20.32 4.79
N ASN A 231 14.00 19.88 6.03
CA ASN A 231 13.46 18.66 6.57
C ASN A 231 12.32 18.98 7.54
N MET A 232 11.27 18.16 7.50
CA MET A 232 10.07 18.33 8.30
C MET A 232 9.70 17.00 8.96
N ILE A 233 9.24 17.08 10.22
CA ILE A 233 8.68 15.95 10.94
C ILE A 233 7.33 16.39 11.51
N CYS A 234 6.27 15.65 11.17
CA CYS A 234 4.93 15.81 11.75
C CYS A 234 4.62 14.63 12.67
N TRP A 235 4.12 14.90 13.86
CA TRP A 235 3.64 13.86 14.78
C TRP A 235 2.48 14.39 15.61
N THR A 236 1.66 13.46 16.12
CA THR A 236 0.56 13.77 17.04
C THR A 236 0.84 13.09 18.38
N ARG A 237 0.60 13.82 19.45
CA ARG A 237 0.73 13.34 20.83
C ARG A 237 -0.30 14.00 21.72
N ALA A 238 -1.07 13.20 22.46
CA ALA A 238 -2.08 13.67 23.40
C ALA A 238 -3.07 14.67 22.77
N GLY A 239 -3.53 14.42 21.55
CA GLY A 239 -4.48 15.29 20.86
C GLY A 239 -3.90 16.61 20.32
N VAL A 240 -2.56 16.72 20.28
CA VAL A 240 -1.82 17.88 19.76
C VAL A 240 -0.95 17.45 18.57
N THR A 241 -1.02 18.17 17.48
CA THR A 241 -0.17 17.96 16.30
C THR A 241 0.99 18.95 16.32
N TYR A 242 2.16 18.41 16.08
CA TYR A 242 3.43 19.15 16.02
C TYR A 242 4.04 19.02 14.63
N TRP A 243 4.58 20.11 14.10
CA TRP A 243 5.38 20.16 12.89
C TRP A 243 6.73 20.83 13.19
N ALA A 244 7.79 20.05 13.18
CA ALA A 244 9.14 20.58 13.26
C ALA A 244 9.68 20.78 11.85
N VAL A 245 10.18 21.98 11.55
CA VAL A 245 10.76 22.35 10.25
C VAL A 245 12.11 22.99 10.48
N SER A 246 13.12 22.55 9.72
CA SER A 246 14.48 23.07 9.77
C SER A 246 15.26 22.73 8.51
N ASP A 247 16.32 23.46 8.23
CA ASP A 247 17.40 23.13 7.29
C ASP A 247 18.45 22.18 7.87
N LEU A 248 18.30 21.73 9.12
CA LEU A 248 19.08 20.64 9.71
C LEU A 248 18.96 19.36 8.89
N ASN A 249 20.00 18.53 8.90
CA ASN A 249 19.87 17.20 8.29
C ASN A 249 18.79 16.35 9.02
N ALA A 250 18.20 15.41 8.28
CA ALA A 250 17.07 14.63 8.78
C ALA A 250 17.39 13.81 10.05
N ALA A 251 18.64 13.38 10.23
CA ALA A 251 19.06 12.63 11.42
C ALA A 251 19.08 13.50 12.66
N GLU A 252 19.61 14.72 12.57
CA GLU A 252 19.62 15.67 13.67
C GLU A 252 18.22 16.16 14.03
N LEU A 253 17.36 16.38 13.03
CA LEU A 253 15.97 16.76 13.28
C LEU A 253 15.20 15.63 13.98
N ARG A 254 15.44 14.35 13.62
CA ARG A 254 14.90 13.18 14.35
C ARG A 254 15.43 13.09 15.78
N GLN A 255 16.72 13.35 15.97
CA GLN A 255 17.30 13.39 17.31
C GLN A 255 16.64 14.46 18.16
N TRP A 256 16.44 15.66 17.64
CA TRP A 256 15.73 16.73 18.32
C TRP A 256 14.28 16.30 18.64
N GLN A 257 13.57 15.72 17.68
CA GLN A 257 12.18 15.28 17.88
C GLN A 257 12.05 14.20 18.97
N ALA A 258 13.05 13.34 19.13
CA ALA A 258 13.05 12.30 20.18
C ALA A 258 13.20 12.88 21.60
N LEU A 259 13.66 14.13 21.74
CA LEU A 259 13.77 14.85 23.01
C LEU A 259 12.45 15.52 23.41
N MET A 260 11.56 15.71 22.42
CA MET A 260 10.23 16.33 22.61
C MET A 260 9.20 15.33 23.09
#